data_e376bbdbe17095444c0080e315fb1334
#
_entry.id   e376bbdbe17095444c0080e315fb1334
#
_cell.length_a   1.000
_cell.length_b   1.000
_cell.length_c   1.000
_cell.angle_alpha   90.00
_cell.angle_beta   90.00
_cell.angle_gamma   90.00
#
_symmetry.space_group_name_H-M   'P 1'
#
loop_
_entity.id
_entity.type
_entity.pdbx_description
1 polymer ?
#
loop_
_entity_poly.entity_id
_entity_poly.type
_entity_poly.pdbx_seq_one_letter_code
_entity_poly.pdbx_strand_id
1 'polypeptide(L)'
;SKVTLTLFSELKDAATYDVTLDGITKTFVASDGKVASIGLDTPTVPYATETEVKLVSKDANGVVLKEMKTTDADANYSFTIDPKGNGYTNGSKLYLNKVGDTAEATIEYKTGKYDQNGKAEGNIGPNKVTITAVDQAAVNGFAVRIDATGKKFDKAKDTNKIAKGETKAAYIKITDANGKEVSDYYKYSVETSDKTTLMVSGSLASDPHYVTITAVKNGAAYLLIKKDNKVVGSVAIDVVAERTVATLELDKYSVTVSKSPVLKNAIPVKATVKDQYGDDIDATLTVECLSTDVKDLKAANVTSDIYYTYDGKKTVTFNYTADAGNYVYKISYKKDGKEVVAKTVSVAVKTVDPSKVNGWRIDVNNVDLKVDKDNKDAKNVVIKVIGTNDGVDAKEATIKSCEVKDKDGKTVTTTPSGSAIVVKAVTTANTGSAIVATKVLPVGTYSVKATVTGTDGKDVILTTSFTVKDTQAVTSVSVPKNSVSASTVEEALQKAITVTYGDKTYGKAGNAKNDDIIITKVTGISNVQGAFDTTGKDKKKPASLSKGEYFTETKATVKIEVDPDVFVVTEVSVPGAITIE
;
A
#
# COMPACT_ATOMS: atom_id res chain seq x y z
N SER A 1 3.04 -21.60 -0.73
CA SER A 1 2.99 -22.38 0.53
C SER A 1 1.96 -21.77 1.46
N LYS A 2 1.17 -22.57 2.14
CA LYS A 2 0.20 -22.13 3.14
C LYS A 2 0.83 -22.29 4.52
N VAL A 3 0.84 -21.22 5.30
CA VAL A 3 1.25 -21.25 6.72
C VAL A 3 -0.01 -21.26 7.56
N THR A 4 -0.11 -22.21 8.49
CA THR A 4 -1.20 -22.29 9.45
C THR A 4 -0.67 -21.91 10.82
N LEU A 5 -1.27 -20.92 11.43
CA LEU A 5 -0.98 -20.48 12.80
C LEU A 5 -2.02 -21.09 13.74
N THR A 6 -1.56 -21.80 14.76
CA THR A 6 -2.42 -22.32 15.83
C THR A 6 -2.17 -21.50 17.09
N LEU A 7 -3.22 -20.90 17.64
CA LEU A 7 -3.15 -20.12 18.87
C LEU A 7 -3.54 -21.00 20.06
N PHE A 8 -2.87 -20.80 21.19
CA PHE A 8 -3.14 -21.53 22.44
C PHE A 8 -4.02 -20.77 23.43
N SER A 9 -4.48 -19.59 23.06
CA SER A 9 -5.41 -18.78 23.83
C SER A 9 -6.52 -18.24 22.95
N GLU A 10 -7.68 -17.98 23.53
CA GLU A 10 -8.77 -17.32 22.83
C GLU A 10 -8.40 -15.89 22.49
N LEU A 11 -8.77 -15.48 21.28
CA LEU A 11 -8.66 -14.10 20.86
C LEU A 11 -9.84 -13.29 21.41
N LYS A 12 -9.59 -12.03 21.69
CA LYS A 12 -10.67 -11.11 22.08
C LYS A 12 -11.56 -10.82 20.88
N ASP A 13 -12.88 -10.95 21.06
CA ASP A 13 -13.88 -10.71 20.03
C ASP A 13 -13.69 -9.36 19.34
N ALA A 14 -13.80 -9.38 18.02
CA ALA A 14 -13.68 -8.21 17.15
C ALA A 14 -12.39 -7.38 17.34
N ALA A 15 -11.38 -7.91 18.03
CA ALA A 15 -10.10 -7.25 18.17
C ALA A 15 -9.22 -7.44 16.92
N THR A 16 -8.41 -6.45 16.65
CA THR A 16 -7.44 -6.49 15.55
C THR A 16 -6.11 -7.04 16.05
N TYR A 17 -5.52 -7.93 15.28
CA TYR A 17 -4.26 -8.61 15.59
C TYR A 17 -3.30 -8.53 14.42
N ASP A 18 -2.03 -8.31 14.72
CA ASP A 18 -0.95 -8.38 13.76
C ASP A 18 -0.18 -9.70 13.92
N VAL A 19 0.02 -10.40 12.83
CA VAL A 19 0.89 -11.57 12.75
C VAL A 19 2.09 -11.23 11.90
N THR A 20 3.27 -11.31 12.50
CA THR A 20 4.55 -11.08 11.81
C THR A 20 5.29 -12.40 11.65
N LEU A 21 5.64 -12.73 10.41
CA LEU A 21 6.47 -13.88 10.07
C LEU A 21 7.53 -13.43 9.06
N ASP A 22 8.78 -13.69 9.34
CA ASP A 22 9.93 -13.30 8.49
C ASP A 22 9.91 -11.82 8.05
N GLY A 23 9.53 -10.94 8.98
CA GLY A 23 9.45 -9.49 8.71
C GLY A 23 8.22 -9.05 7.91
N ILE A 24 7.34 -9.97 7.51
CA ILE A 24 6.08 -9.65 6.85
C ILE A 24 4.97 -9.66 7.89
N THR A 25 4.34 -8.50 8.08
CA THR A 25 3.20 -8.37 9.00
C THR A 25 1.89 -8.42 8.22
N LYS A 26 0.94 -9.21 8.73
CA LYS A 26 -0.45 -9.26 8.25
C LYS A 26 -1.39 -8.98 9.41
N THR A 27 -2.28 -8.03 9.19
CA THR A 27 -3.33 -7.67 10.14
C THR A 27 -4.58 -8.48 9.84
N PHE A 28 -5.25 -8.98 10.88
CA PHE A 28 -6.57 -9.59 10.78
C PHE A 28 -7.46 -9.16 11.94
N VAL A 29 -8.77 -9.24 11.74
CA VAL A 29 -9.76 -8.99 12.77
C VAL A 29 -10.31 -10.32 13.26
N ALA A 30 -10.30 -10.55 14.57
CA ALA A 30 -10.94 -11.73 15.15
C ALA A 30 -12.46 -11.65 14.97
N SER A 31 -13.08 -12.79 14.68
CA SER A 31 -14.54 -12.86 14.60
C SER A 31 -15.19 -12.60 15.96
N ASP A 32 -16.33 -11.91 15.97
CA ASP A 32 -17.20 -11.81 17.15
C ASP A 32 -18.19 -12.97 17.26
N GLY A 33 -18.09 -13.95 16.36
CA GLY A 33 -18.98 -15.12 16.29
C GLY A 33 -20.42 -14.80 15.90
N LYS A 34 -20.75 -13.54 15.59
CA LYS A 34 -22.11 -13.13 15.23
C LYS A 34 -22.31 -13.14 13.74
N VAL A 35 -23.33 -13.85 13.28
CA VAL A 35 -23.70 -13.87 11.87
C VAL A 35 -24.23 -12.49 11.46
N ALA A 36 -23.54 -11.86 10.50
CA ALA A 36 -23.96 -10.60 9.91
C ALA A 36 -24.51 -10.78 8.48
N SER A 37 -24.14 -11.86 7.81
CA SER A 37 -24.63 -12.17 6.47
C SER A 37 -24.66 -13.67 6.20
N ILE A 38 -25.54 -14.06 5.27
CA ILE A 38 -25.60 -15.40 4.69
C ILE A 38 -25.65 -15.28 3.16
N GLY A 39 -25.06 -16.24 2.46
CA GLY A 39 -25.03 -16.31 1.00
C GLY A 39 -24.72 -17.71 0.52
N LEU A 40 -24.51 -17.87 -0.78
CA LEU A 40 -24.00 -19.11 -1.35
C LEU A 40 -22.50 -19.01 -1.60
N ASP A 41 -21.78 -20.13 -1.62
CA ASP A 41 -20.39 -20.18 -2.06
C ASP A 41 -20.25 -19.89 -3.57
N THR A 42 -21.26 -20.23 -4.36
CA THR A 42 -21.36 -19.90 -5.79
C THR A 42 -22.82 -19.75 -6.24
N PRO A 43 -23.16 -18.77 -7.07
CA PRO A 43 -24.46 -18.67 -7.73
C PRO A 43 -24.44 -19.27 -9.15
N THR A 44 -23.31 -19.87 -9.57
CA THR A 44 -23.18 -20.49 -10.89
C THR A 44 -22.63 -21.89 -10.76
N VAL A 45 -23.17 -22.80 -11.56
CA VAL A 45 -22.69 -24.18 -11.64
C VAL A 45 -22.47 -24.59 -13.10
N PRO A 46 -21.50 -25.48 -13.38
CA PRO A 46 -21.37 -26.04 -14.74
C PRO A 46 -22.66 -26.73 -15.16
N TYR A 47 -23.11 -26.50 -16.40
CA TYR A 47 -24.23 -27.30 -16.94
C TYR A 47 -23.86 -28.77 -17.07
N ALA A 48 -24.85 -29.63 -17.06
CA ALA A 48 -24.71 -31.07 -17.19
C ALA A 48 -23.71 -31.72 -16.20
N THR A 49 -23.50 -31.09 -15.04
CA THR A 49 -22.57 -31.59 -14.02
C THR A 49 -23.19 -31.45 -12.63
N GLU A 50 -23.19 -32.53 -11.86
CA GLU A 50 -23.58 -32.50 -10.46
C GLU A 50 -22.57 -31.67 -9.64
N THR A 51 -23.00 -30.54 -9.11
CA THR A 51 -22.15 -29.59 -8.38
C THR A 51 -22.70 -29.35 -6.99
N GLU A 52 -21.86 -29.46 -5.97
CA GLU A 52 -22.22 -29.08 -4.60
C GLU A 52 -22.25 -27.58 -4.46
N VAL A 53 -23.34 -27.03 -3.93
CA VAL A 53 -23.51 -25.63 -3.58
C VAL A 53 -23.71 -25.55 -2.07
N LYS A 54 -23.01 -24.60 -1.42
CA LYS A 54 -23.06 -24.44 0.03
C LYS A 54 -23.63 -23.08 0.42
N LEU A 55 -24.38 -23.07 1.52
CA LEU A 55 -24.65 -21.85 2.27
C LEU A 55 -23.39 -21.47 3.04
N VAL A 56 -23.04 -20.18 3.02
CA VAL A 56 -21.91 -19.61 3.79
C VAL A 56 -22.44 -18.50 4.65
N SER A 57 -22.18 -18.56 5.97
CA SER A 57 -22.43 -17.45 6.88
C SER A 57 -21.13 -16.75 7.25
N LYS A 58 -21.19 -15.43 7.38
CA LYS A 58 -20.04 -14.60 7.72
C LYS A 58 -20.41 -13.59 8.81
N ASP A 59 -19.40 -13.19 9.59
CA ASP A 59 -19.53 -12.05 10.49
C ASP A 59 -19.51 -10.70 9.76
N ALA A 60 -19.59 -9.59 10.52
CA ALA A 60 -19.56 -8.25 9.95
C ALA A 60 -18.23 -7.90 9.25
N ASN A 61 -17.16 -8.61 9.54
CA ASN A 61 -15.82 -8.43 8.96
C ASN A 61 -15.56 -9.37 7.78
N GLY A 62 -16.56 -10.18 7.38
CA GLY A 62 -16.45 -11.15 6.29
C GLY A 62 -15.73 -12.44 6.67
N VAL A 63 -15.51 -12.71 7.95
CA VAL A 63 -14.96 -13.99 8.42
C VAL A 63 -16.01 -15.06 8.28
N VAL A 64 -15.66 -16.17 7.63
CA VAL A 64 -16.56 -17.32 7.47
C VAL A 64 -16.77 -17.98 8.83
N LEU A 65 -18.03 -18.02 9.27
CA LEU A 65 -18.43 -18.65 10.52
C LEU A 65 -18.89 -20.08 10.30
N LYS A 66 -19.59 -20.32 9.19
CA LYS A 66 -20.12 -21.65 8.87
C LYS A 66 -20.29 -21.83 7.37
N GLU A 67 -19.98 -23.04 6.91
CA GLU A 67 -20.41 -23.58 5.60
C GLU A 67 -21.37 -24.74 5.84
N MET A 68 -22.40 -24.81 5.02
CA MET A 68 -23.47 -25.79 5.21
C MET A 68 -24.02 -26.29 3.86
N LYS A 69 -24.28 -27.56 3.74
CA LYS A 69 -24.92 -28.23 2.59
C LYS A 69 -26.43 -28.31 2.81
N THR A 70 -27.21 -28.56 1.75
CA THR A 70 -28.65 -28.77 1.86
C THR A 70 -29.02 -30.01 2.70
N THR A 71 -28.08 -30.97 2.85
CA THR A 71 -28.26 -32.17 3.65
C THR A 71 -27.87 -32.01 5.11
N ASP A 72 -27.24 -30.90 5.48
CA ASP A 72 -26.85 -30.67 6.86
C ASP A 72 -28.04 -30.17 7.68
N ALA A 73 -28.14 -30.63 8.92
CA ALA A 73 -29.15 -30.17 9.86
C ALA A 73 -28.56 -29.18 10.85
N ASP A 74 -29.19 -28.02 10.99
CA ASP A 74 -28.84 -27.02 11.97
C ASP A 74 -30.08 -26.22 12.39
N ALA A 75 -30.29 -26.06 13.69
CA ALA A 75 -31.50 -25.40 14.23
C ALA A 75 -31.59 -23.91 13.85
N ASN A 76 -30.44 -23.28 13.59
CA ASN A 76 -30.35 -21.86 13.29
C ASN A 76 -30.35 -21.55 11.80
N TYR A 77 -30.14 -22.55 10.94
CA TYR A 77 -30.05 -22.35 9.50
C TYR A 77 -31.08 -23.15 8.73
N SER A 78 -31.61 -22.55 7.67
CA SER A 78 -32.42 -23.24 6.68
C SER A 78 -31.81 -23.04 5.29
N PHE A 79 -31.56 -24.12 4.57
CA PHE A 79 -31.01 -24.10 3.24
C PHE A 79 -31.67 -25.12 2.33
N THR A 80 -32.35 -24.65 1.30
CA THR A 80 -33.01 -25.49 0.31
C THR A 80 -32.68 -25.02 -1.09
N ILE A 81 -32.65 -25.93 -2.06
CA ILE A 81 -32.48 -25.61 -3.48
C ILE A 81 -33.64 -26.24 -4.25
N ASP A 82 -34.33 -25.41 -5.04
CA ASP A 82 -35.42 -25.78 -5.91
C ASP A 82 -35.01 -25.60 -7.39
N PRO A 83 -34.57 -26.71 -8.07
CA PRO A 83 -34.22 -26.67 -9.48
C PRO A 83 -35.47 -26.35 -10.33
N LYS A 84 -35.28 -25.56 -11.38
CA LYS A 84 -36.34 -25.26 -12.35
C LYS A 84 -36.16 -26.11 -13.62
N GLY A 85 -37.26 -26.37 -14.31
CA GLY A 85 -37.26 -27.14 -15.56
C GLY A 85 -36.83 -28.60 -15.36
N ASN A 86 -35.81 -29.04 -16.11
CA ASN A 86 -35.28 -30.40 -16.07
C ASN A 86 -34.10 -30.60 -15.12
N GLY A 87 -33.87 -29.65 -14.20
CA GLY A 87 -32.85 -29.77 -13.16
C GLY A 87 -33.33 -30.70 -12.04
N TYR A 88 -32.37 -31.22 -11.27
CA TYR A 88 -32.66 -32.01 -10.07
C TYR A 88 -31.59 -31.81 -8.98
N THR A 89 -31.90 -32.21 -7.76
CA THR A 89 -30.94 -32.35 -6.68
C THR A 89 -30.69 -33.80 -6.35
N ASN A 90 -29.44 -34.15 -6.11
CA ASN A 90 -29.02 -35.49 -5.66
C ASN A 90 -28.22 -35.33 -4.36
N GLY A 91 -28.87 -35.51 -3.22
CA GLY A 91 -28.31 -35.18 -1.92
C GLY A 91 -27.99 -33.68 -1.84
N SER A 92 -26.72 -33.33 -1.59
CA SER A 92 -26.25 -31.92 -1.53
C SER A 92 -25.87 -31.34 -2.89
N LYS A 93 -25.95 -32.11 -3.98
CA LYS A 93 -25.52 -31.67 -5.30
C LYS A 93 -26.71 -31.24 -6.16
N LEU A 94 -26.49 -30.15 -6.90
CA LEU A 94 -27.41 -29.63 -7.90
C LEU A 94 -26.94 -30.02 -9.29
N TYR A 95 -27.88 -30.48 -10.14
CA TYR A 95 -27.70 -30.70 -11.57
C TYR A 95 -28.63 -29.78 -12.36
N LEU A 96 -28.09 -29.08 -13.34
CA LEU A 96 -28.83 -28.26 -14.32
C LEU A 96 -28.41 -28.69 -15.73
N ASN A 97 -29.39 -28.93 -16.58
CA ASN A 97 -29.19 -29.68 -17.83
C ASN A 97 -28.58 -28.83 -18.97
N LYS A 98 -28.91 -27.55 -19.04
CA LYS A 98 -28.49 -26.63 -20.15
C LYS A 98 -27.95 -25.31 -19.60
N VAL A 99 -27.10 -24.67 -20.39
CA VAL A 99 -26.65 -23.33 -20.13
C VAL A 99 -27.85 -22.37 -20.04
N GLY A 100 -27.95 -21.63 -18.94
CA GLY A 100 -29.05 -20.72 -18.64
C GLY A 100 -30.21 -21.38 -17.86
N ASP A 101 -30.20 -22.69 -17.62
CA ASP A 101 -31.13 -23.31 -16.66
C ASP A 101 -30.84 -22.76 -15.25
N THR A 102 -31.88 -22.67 -14.44
CA THR A 102 -31.78 -22.06 -13.11
C THR A 102 -32.31 -22.94 -11.99
N ALA A 103 -31.83 -22.70 -10.79
CA ALA A 103 -32.44 -23.15 -9.55
C ALA A 103 -32.62 -21.98 -8.59
N GLU A 104 -33.61 -22.06 -7.71
CA GLU A 104 -33.80 -21.06 -6.64
C GLU A 104 -33.33 -21.67 -5.32
N ALA A 105 -32.31 -21.08 -4.73
CA ALA A 105 -31.89 -21.39 -3.37
C ALA A 105 -32.63 -20.47 -2.38
N THR A 106 -33.22 -21.07 -1.35
CA THR A 106 -33.78 -20.32 -0.21
C THR A 106 -32.86 -20.52 0.98
N ILE A 107 -32.35 -19.43 1.53
CA ILE A 107 -31.41 -19.41 2.66
C ILE A 107 -31.94 -18.54 3.78
N GLU A 108 -31.81 -19.00 5.02
CA GLU A 108 -32.26 -18.27 6.20
C GLU A 108 -31.37 -18.58 7.39
N TYR A 109 -31.15 -17.59 8.24
CA TYR A 109 -30.52 -17.72 9.54
C TYR A 109 -31.45 -17.18 10.64
N LYS A 110 -31.68 -18.00 11.68
CA LYS A 110 -32.52 -17.68 12.83
C LYS A 110 -31.68 -17.65 14.10
N THR A 111 -31.69 -16.54 14.79
CA THR A 111 -30.96 -16.42 16.06
C THR A 111 -31.60 -17.19 17.21
N GLY A 112 -32.88 -17.53 17.10
CA GLY A 112 -33.69 -18.07 18.20
C GLY A 112 -34.02 -17.03 19.28
N LYS A 113 -33.67 -15.76 19.08
CA LYS A 113 -33.94 -14.67 20.02
C LYS A 113 -35.23 -13.96 19.64
N TYR A 114 -35.97 -13.53 20.69
CA TYR A 114 -37.24 -12.81 20.55
C TYR A 114 -37.22 -11.57 21.42
N ASP A 115 -37.80 -10.47 20.96
CA ASP A 115 -38.03 -9.26 21.78
C ASP A 115 -39.13 -9.47 22.81
N GLN A 116 -39.39 -8.45 23.62
CA GLN A 116 -40.42 -8.46 24.66
C GLN A 116 -41.84 -8.67 24.10
N ASN A 117 -42.04 -8.47 22.80
CA ASN A 117 -43.34 -8.62 22.13
C ASN A 117 -43.41 -9.96 21.35
N GLY A 118 -42.42 -10.85 21.50
CA GLY A 118 -42.36 -12.13 20.81
C GLY A 118 -41.93 -12.05 19.34
N LYS A 119 -41.38 -10.92 18.90
CA LYS A 119 -40.85 -10.74 17.54
C LYS A 119 -39.41 -11.23 17.48
N ALA A 120 -39.09 -12.03 16.47
CA ALA A 120 -37.74 -12.54 16.27
C ALA A 120 -36.73 -11.40 16.01
N GLU A 121 -35.59 -11.44 16.71
CA GLU A 121 -34.52 -10.48 16.60
C GLU A 121 -33.29 -11.04 15.91
N GLY A 122 -32.70 -10.26 14.99
CA GLY A 122 -31.44 -10.58 14.35
C GLY A 122 -31.51 -11.72 13.33
N ASN A 123 -32.69 -12.15 12.91
CA ASN A 123 -32.85 -13.12 11.83
C ASN A 123 -32.43 -12.49 10.49
N ILE A 124 -31.86 -13.31 9.61
CA ILE A 124 -31.47 -12.93 8.25
C ILE A 124 -32.19 -13.82 7.27
N GLY A 125 -32.94 -13.22 6.37
CA GLY A 125 -33.75 -13.96 5.38
C GLY A 125 -35.19 -14.20 5.85
N PRO A 126 -35.93 -15.09 5.14
CA PRO A 126 -35.45 -15.92 4.04
C PRO A 126 -35.06 -15.11 2.79
N ASN A 127 -33.90 -15.37 2.26
CA ASN A 127 -33.41 -14.79 1.02
C ASN A 127 -33.48 -15.81 -0.12
N LYS A 128 -33.89 -15.36 -1.31
CA LYS A 128 -33.89 -16.17 -2.52
C LYS A 128 -32.72 -15.80 -3.41
N VAL A 129 -31.90 -16.78 -3.76
CA VAL A 129 -30.72 -16.62 -4.62
C VAL A 129 -30.89 -17.52 -5.84
N THR A 130 -30.79 -16.94 -7.03
CA THR A 130 -30.82 -17.70 -8.28
C THR A 130 -29.47 -18.32 -8.55
N ILE A 131 -29.42 -19.63 -8.77
CA ILE A 131 -28.27 -20.37 -9.26
C ILE A 131 -28.46 -20.59 -10.74
N THR A 132 -27.44 -20.32 -11.56
CA THR A 132 -27.54 -20.42 -13.04
C THR A 132 -26.49 -21.39 -13.56
N ALA A 133 -26.91 -22.26 -14.48
CA ALA A 133 -26.01 -23.14 -15.22
C ALA A 133 -25.20 -22.36 -16.26
N VAL A 134 -23.89 -22.54 -16.29
CA VAL A 134 -22.95 -21.86 -17.17
C VAL A 134 -22.10 -22.83 -17.98
N ASP A 135 -21.66 -22.39 -19.15
CA ASP A 135 -20.64 -23.09 -19.94
C ASP A 135 -19.26 -22.62 -19.50
N GLN A 136 -18.61 -23.40 -18.66
CA GLN A 136 -17.27 -23.09 -18.19
C GLN A 136 -16.18 -23.33 -19.26
N ALA A 137 -16.50 -24.02 -20.36
CA ALA A 137 -15.52 -24.27 -21.42
C ALA A 137 -15.26 -23.03 -22.30
N ALA A 138 -16.18 -22.09 -22.36
CA ALA A 138 -16.07 -20.90 -23.21
C ALA A 138 -15.20 -19.78 -22.62
N VAL A 139 -14.98 -19.77 -21.29
CA VAL A 139 -14.18 -18.79 -20.57
C VAL A 139 -13.41 -19.49 -19.46
N ASN A 140 -12.09 -19.38 -19.47
CA ASN A 140 -11.24 -20.15 -18.57
C ASN A 140 -10.98 -19.48 -17.23
N GLY A 141 -11.25 -18.19 -17.09
CA GLY A 141 -11.06 -17.52 -15.82
C GLY A 141 -11.54 -16.07 -15.79
N PHE A 142 -11.93 -15.66 -14.59
CA PHE A 142 -12.23 -14.27 -14.27
C PHE A 142 -11.41 -13.87 -13.06
N ALA A 143 -10.81 -12.70 -13.12
CA ALA A 143 -10.22 -12.06 -11.98
C ALA A 143 -10.86 -10.68 -11.78
N VAL A 144 -11.15 -10.35 -10.53
CA VAL A 144 -11.71 -9.04 -10.15
C VAL A 144 -10.78 -8.38 -9.15
N ARG A 145 -10.51 -7.12 -9.34
CA ARG A 145 -9.79 -6.27 -8.40
C ARG A 145 -10.64 -5.07 -8.06
N ILE A 146 -10.87 -4.86 -6.77
CA ILE A 146 -11.55 -3.68 -6.26
C ILE A 146 -10.50 -2.70 -5.77
N ASP A 147 -10.44 -1.50 -6.38
CA ASP A 147 -9.47 -0.49 -6.04
C ASP A 147 -10.02 0.91 -6.33
N ALA A 148 -9.81 1.86 -5.42
CA ALA A 148 -10.17 3.26 -5.60
C ALA A 148 -9.33 3.95 -6.69
N THR A 149 -8.10 3.48 -6.93
CA THR A 149 -7.14 4.05 -7.88
C THR A 149 -6.84 3.11 -9.05
N GLY A 150 -7.48 1.96 -9.08
CA GLY A 150 -7.16 0.74 -9.76
C GLY A 150 -6.85 0.81 -11.24
N LYS A 151 -5.63 0.53 -11.60
CA LYS A 151 -5.18 0.46 -12.99
C LYS A 151 -4.52 -0.85 -13.37
N LYS A 152 -4.20 -1.74 -12.41
CA LYS A 152 -3.57 -3.05 -12.65
C LYS A 152 -4.04 -4.09 -11.67
N PHE A 153 -4.10 -5.34 -12.15
CA PHE A 153 -4.20 -6.50 -11.28
C PHE A 153 -2.85 -6.72 -10.57
N ASP A 154 -2.89 -6.77 -9.23
CA ASP A 154 -1.79 -7.16 -8.36
C ASP A 154 -2.31 -8.22 -7.38
N LYS A 155 -1.80 -9.45 -7.49
CA LYS A 155 -2.24 -10.56 -6.63
C LYS A 155 -2.08 -10.29 -5.14
N ALA A 156 -1.12 -9.44 -4.76
CA ALA A 156 -0.90 -9.10 -3.36
C ALA A 156 -1.95 -8.13 -2.80
N LYS A 157 -2.62 -7.38 -3.69
CA LYS A 157 -3.63 -6.38 -3.34
C LYS A 157 -5.01 -6.70 -3.89
N ASP A 158 -5.13 -7.77 -4.70
CA ASP A 158 -6.42 -8.20 -5.21
C ASP A 158 -7.32 -8.59 -4.05
N THR A 159 -8.49 -8.00 -4.00
CA THR A 159 -9.49 -8.24 -2.98
C THR A 159 -10.88 -8.29 -3.60
N ASN A 160 -11.71 -9.16 -3.06
CA ASN A 160 -13.12 -9.23 -3.38
C ASN A 160 -13.97 -8.58 -2.26
N LYS A 161 -13.38 -7.75 -1.42
CA LYS A 161 -14.06 -7.08 -0.31
C LYS A 161 -14.24 -5.60 -0.58
N ILE A 162 -15.40 -5.08 -0.24
CA ILE A 162 -15.73 -3.65 -0.27
C ILE A 162 -16.51 -3.31 1.01
N ALA A 163 -16.20 -2.19 1.66
CA ALA A 163 -16.93 -1.82 2.85
C ALA A 163 -18.25 -1.13 2.51
N LYS A 164 -19.27 -1.35 3.32
CA LYS A 164 -20.57 -0.68 3.19
C LYS A 164 -20.39 0.83 3.09
N GLY A 165 -21.10 1.45 2.14
CA GLY A 165 -21.03 2.89 1.87
C GLY A 165 -19.95 3.27 0.86
N GLU A 166 -19.01 2.38 0.53
CA GLU A 166 -17.99 2.67 -0.47
C GLU A 166 -18.51 2.51 -1.89
N THR A 167 -17.98 3.35 -2.77
CA THR A 167 -18.12 3.22 -4.23
C THR A 167 -16.72 3.09 -4.82
N LYS A 168 -16.47 2.01 -5.56
CA LYS A 168 -15.15 1.70 -6.11
C LYS A 168 -15.24 1.15 -7.53
N ALA A 169 -14.14 1.26 -8.27
CA ALA A 169 -13.99 0.56 -9.53
C ALA A 169 -13.67 -0.91 -9.27
N ALA A 170 -14.39 -1.80 -9.93
CA ALA A 170 -14.08 -3.23 -9.99
C ALA A 170 -13.51 -3.54 -11.37
N TYR A 171 -12.20 -3.73 -11.44
CA TYR A 171 -11.50 -4.10 -12.66
C TYR A 171 -11.67 -5.58 -12.92
N ILE A 172 -11.99 -5.92 -14.14
CA ILE A 172 -12.32 -7.29 -14.52
C ILE A 172 -11.38 -7.74 -15.63
N LYS A 173 -10.67 -8.83 -15.35
CA LYS A 173 -9.86 -9.51 -16.33
C LYS A 173 -10.54 -10.82 -16.72
N ILE A 174 -10.76 -11.00 -18.02
CA ILE A 174 -11.37 -12.20 -18.59
C ILE A 174 -10.31 -12.91 -19.44
N THR A 175 -10.13 -14.21 -19.24
CA THR A 175 -9.17 -15.01 -20.00
C THR A 175 -9.89 -16.13 -20.75
N ASP A 176 -9.39 -16.44 -21.95
CA ASP A 176 -9.84 -17.57 -22.77
C ASP A 176 -9.31 -18.93 -22.24
N ALA A 177 -9.66 -20.01 -22.91
CA ALA A 177 -9.24 -21.36 -22.57
C ALA A 177 -7.72 -21.56 -22.55
N ASN A 178 -6.95 -20.69 -23.20
CA ASN A 178 -5.48 -20.71 -23.25
C ASN A 178 -4.85 -19.80 -22.17
N GLY A 179 -5.67 -19.18 -21.30
CA GLY A 179 -5.22 -18.23 -20.28
C GLY A 179 -4.86 -16.86 -20.84
N LYS A 180 -5.13 -16.59 -22.11
CA LYS A 180 -4.89 -15.29 -22.74
C LYS A 180 -6.08 -14.36 -22.48
N GLU A 181 -5.79 -13.12 -22.18
CA GLU A 181 -6.82 -12.09 -22.02
C GLU A 181 -7.62 -11.89 -23.31
N VAL A 182 -8.95 -11.84 -23.19
CA VAL A 182 -9.85 -11.62 -24.32
C VAL A 182 -9.72 -10.19 -24.85
N SER A 183 -9.95 -10.01 -26.15
CA SER A 183 -9.93 -8.69 -26.80
C SER A 183 -11.32 -8.13 -27.07
N ASP A 184 -12.37 -8.96 -26.96
CA ASP A 184 -13.75 -8.65 -27.32
C ASP A 184 -14.62 -8.25 -26.11
N TYR A 185 -14.05 -7.48 -25.17
CA TYR A 185 -14.73 -7.02 -23.94
C TYR A 185 -16.08 -6.34 -24.17
N TYR A 186 -16.30 -5.75 -25.34
CA TYR A 186 -17.57 -5.13 -25.72
C TYR A 186 -18.74 -6.12 -25.81
N LYS A 187 -18.46 -7.43 -25.90
CA LYS A 187 -19.47 -8.50 -25.85
C LYS A 187 -19.83 -8.90 -24.43
N TYR A 188 -19.09 -8.40 -23.45
CA TYR A 188 -19.30 -8.76 -22.05
C TYR A 188 -20.00 -7.64 -21.30
N SER A 189 -20.88 -8.02 -20.41
CA SER A 189 -21.53 -7.13 -19.44
C SER A 189 -21.43 -7.71 -18.04
N VAL A 190 -21.61 -6.86 -17.03
CA VAL A 190 -21.56 -7.26 -15.63
C VAL A 190 -22.83 -6.77 -14.94
N GLU A 191 -23.47 -7.68 -14.23
CA GLU A 191 -24.59 -7.40 -13.36
C GLU A 191 -24.31 -7.91 -11.95
N THR A 192 -25.09 -7.48 -10.99
CA THR A 192 -25.05 -8.03 -9.63
C THR A 192 -26.13 -9.09 -9.45
N SER A 193 -25.85 -10.10 -8.65
CA SER A 193 -26.86 -11.07 -8.21
C SER A 193 -27.86 -10.49 -7.21
N ASP A 194 -27.46 -9.43 -6.49
CA ASP A 194 -28.30 -8.75 -5.49
C ASP A 194 -28.05 -7.24 -5.46
N LYS A 195 -28.98 -6.49 -6.04
CA LYS A 195 -28.95 -5.02 -6.09
C LYS A 195 -29.16 -4.36 -4.73
N THR A 196 -29.70 -5.08 -3.75
CA THR A 196 -29.91 -4.56 -2.40
C THR A 196 -28.62 -4.59 -1.56
N THR A 197 -27.69 -5.46 -1.92
CA THR A 197 -26.37 -5.62 -1.27
C THR A 197 -25.28 -4.89 -2.03
N LEU A 198 -25.24 -5.02 -3.36
CA LEU A 198 -24.22 -4.43 -4.22
C LEU A 198 -24.85 -3.88 -5.50
N MET A 199 -24.66 -2.62 -5.79
CA MET A 199 -25.06 -2.00 -7.06
C MET A 199 -23.87 -2.04 -8.03
N VAL A 200 -24.17 -2.24 -9.31
CA VAL A 200 -23.19 -2.25 -10.41
C VAL A 200 -23.66 -1.29 -11.50
N SER A 201 -22.73 -0.49 -12.01
CA SER A 201 -22.94 0.40 -13.15
C SER A 201 -21.69 0.47 -14.03
N GLY A 202 -21.87 0.85 -15.30
CA GLY A 202 -20.77 0.99 -16.25
C GLY A 202 -20.71 -0.13 -17.28
N SER A 203 -19.66 -0.13 -18.09
CA SER A 203 -19.43 -1.06 -19.20
C SER A 203 -17.98 -1.46 -19.29
N LEU A 204 -17.71 -2.70 -19.69
CA LEU A 204 -16.37 -3.22 -19.90
C LEU A 204 -15.77 -2.83 -21.27
N ALA A 205 -16.52 -2.14 -22.13
CA ALA A 205 -16.09 -1.87 -23.50
C ALA A 205 -14.85 -0.99 -23.64
N SER A 206 -14.56 -0.16 -22.64
CA SER A 206 -13.41 0.76 -22.65
C SER A 206 -12.26 0.25 -21.80
N ASP A 207 -11.04 0.42 -22.27
CA ASP A 207 -9.82 0.18 -21.48
C ASP A 207 -9.55 1.39 -20.55
N PRO A 208 -9.33 1.18 -19.25
CA PRO A 208 -9.26 -0.11 -18.54
C PRO A 208 -10.68 -0.70 -18.31
N HIS A 209 -10.78 -2.03 -18.43
CA HIS A 209 -12.05 -2.75 -18.33
C HIS A 209 -12.53 -2.84 -16.89
N TYR A 210 -13.44 -1.95 -16.47
CA TYR A 210 -14.00 -1.92 -15.13
C TYR A 210 -15.49 -1.59 -15.12
N VAL A 211 -16.13 -1.95 -14.04
CA VAL A 211 -17.46 -1.45 -13.66
C VAL A 211 -17.37 -0.74 -12.32
N THR A 212 -18.27 0.19 -12.08
CA THR A 212 -18.39 0.84 -10.78
C THR A 212 -19.32 0.00 -9.90
N ILE A 213 -18.84 -0.33 -8.71
CA ILE A 213 -19.62 -1.04 -7.70
C ILE A 213 -19.86 -0.13 -6.49
N THR A 214 -21.08 -0.16 -5.95
CA THR A 214 -21.45 0.57 -4.74
C THR A 214 -22.00 -0.41 -3.71
N ALA A 215 -21.37 -0.44 -2.55
CA ALA A 215 -21.72 -1.32 -1.44
C ALA A 215 -22.87 -0.71 -0.63
N VAL A 216 -24.03 -1.35 -0.59
CA VAL A 216 -25.25 -0.84 0.03
C VAL A 216 -25.52 -1.45 1.38
N LYS A 217 -25.40 -2.77 1.48
CA LYS A 217 -25.73 -3.55 2.69
C LYS A 217 -24.69 -4.66 2.88
N ASN A 218 -24.33 -4.95 4.12
CA ASN A 218 -23.47 -6.09 4.44
C ASN A 218 -24.05 -7.38 3.88
N GLY A 219 -23.19 -8.17 3.27
CA GLY A 219 -23.59 -9.46 2.69
C GLY A 219 -22.66 -9.90 1.56
N ALA A 220 -22.91 -11.08 1.06
CA ALA A 220 -22.25 -11.56 -0.15
C ALA A 220 -23.13 -11.25 -1.36
N ALA A 221 -22.53 -10.66 -2.38
CA ALA A 221 -23.13 -10.50 -3.69
C ALA A 221 -22.15 -11.03 -4.75
N TYR A 222 -22.65 -11.29 -5.94
CA TYR A 222 -21.81 -11.77 -7.04
C TYR A 222 -21.87 -10.80 -8.20
N LEU A 223 -20.73 -10.54 -8.80
CA LEU A 223 -20.67 -9.98 -10.14
C LEU A 223 -20.93 -11.10 -11.14
N LEU A 224 -22.05 -11.04 -11.81
CA LEU A 224 -22.43 -11.99 -12.86
C LEU A 224 -21.87 -11.48 -14.19
N ILE A 225 -20.91 -12.19 -14.74
CA ILE A 225 -20.30 -11.84 -16.02
C ILE A 225 -21.09 -12.53 -17.12
N LYS A 226 -21.61 -11.71 -18.04
CA LYS A 226 -22.41 -12.18 -19.16
C LYS A 226 -21.68 -11.95 -20.48
N LYS A 227 -21.78 -12.91 -21.38
CA LYS A 227 -21.40 -12.77 -22.80
C LYS A 227 -22.65 -12.95 -23.65
N ASP A 228 -22.92 -12.01 -24.53
CA ASP A 228 -24.12 -12.02 -25.38
C ASP A 228 -25.40 -12.29 -24.54
N ASN A 229 -25.54 -11.59 -23.41
CA ASN A 229 -26.62 -11.70 -22.41
C ASN A 229 -26.75 -13.04 -21.66
N LYS A 230 -25.83 -14.00 -21.85
CA LYS A 230 -25.81 -15.25 -21.08
C LYS A 230 -24.76 -15.17 -19.99
N VAL A 231 -25.10 -15.59 -18.77
CA VAL A 231 -24.13 -15.69 -17.68
C VAL A 231 -23.09 -16.75 -18.05
N VAL A 232 -21.83 -16.34 -18.09
CA VAL A 232 -20.67 -17.21 -18.38
C VAL A 232 -19.80 -17.43 -17.17
N GLY A 233 -20.00 -16.69 -16.09
CA GLY A 233 -19.32 -16.87 -14.83
C GLY A 233 -19.74 -15.84 -13.79
N SER A 234 -19.19 -16.01 -12.58
CA SER A 234 -19.44 -15.11 -11.47
C SER A 234 -18.22 -14.95 -10.60
N VAL A 235 -18.14 -13.81 -9.93
CA VAL A 235 -17.11 -13.54 -8.91
C VAL A 235 -17.80 -13.04 -7.66
N ALA A 236 -17.49 -13.68 -6.53
CA ALA A 236 -18.04 -13.29 -5.23
C ALA A 236 -17.42 -11.96 -4.77
N ILE A 237 -18.28 -11.07 -4.29
CA ILE A 237 -17.91 -9.80 -3.65
C ILE A 237 -18.48 -9.79 -2.25
N ASP A 238 -17.63 -9.62 -1.27
CA ASP A 238 -18.03 -9.49 0.13
C ASP A 238 -18.22 -8.00 0.48
N VAL A 239 -19.46 -7.60 0.75
CA VAL A 239 -19.73 -6.30 1.34
C VAL A 239 -19.60 -6.43 2.85
N VAL A 240 -18.52 -5.88 3.38
CA VAL A 240 -18.19 -5.93 4.81
C VAL A 240 -18.69 -4.66 5.52
N ALA A 241 -18.56 -4.63 6.85
CA ALA A 241 -19.00 -3.49 7.64
C ALA A 241 -18.33 -2.17 7.20
N GLU A 242 -19.02 -1.07 7.39
CA GLU A 242 -18.50 0.27 7.15
C GLU A 242 -17.17 0.47 7.89
N ARG A 243 -16.22 1.13 7.24
CA ARG A 243 -14.91 1.42 7.84
C ARG A 243 -15.07 2.37 9.03
N THR A 244 -14.45 2.00 10.14
CA THR A 244 -14.44 2.80 11.34
C THR A 244 -13.03 2.79 11.94
N VAL A 245 -12.66 3.88 12.60
CA VAL A 245 -11.37 3.95 13.31
C VAL A 245 -11.32 2.86 14.38
N ALA A 246 -10.27 2.04 14.33
CA ALA A 246 -10.04 0.96 15.27
C ALA A 246 -8.77 1.15 16.10
N THR A 247 -7.70 1.68 15.50
CA THR A 247 -6.43 1.87 16.20
C THR A 247 -5.84 3.25 15.94
N LEU A 248 -5.09 3.74 16.91
CA LEU A 248 -4.28 4.95 16.85
C LEU A 248 -2.91 4.61 17.43
N GLU A 249 -1.85 4.82 16.65
CA GLU A 249 -0.48 4.64 17.09
C GLU A 249 0.32 5.93 16.84
N LEU A 250 1.31 6.18 17.70
CA LEU A 250 2.21 7.32 17.58
C LEU A 250 3.62 6.81 17.29
N ASP A 251 4.36 7.53 16.46
CA ASP A 251 5.78 7.22 16.20
C ASP A 251 6.69 7.52 17.39
N LYS A 252 6.21 8.36 18.33
CA LYS A 252 6.90 8.73 19.57
C LYS A 252 5.90 8.93 20.70
N TYR A 253 6.17 8.36 21.86
CA TYR A 253 5.38 8.51 23.07
C TYR A 253 6.04 9.43 24.11
N SER A 254 7.28 9.84 23.86
CA SER A 254 8.02 10.81 24.67
C SER A 254 8.91 11.64 23.77
N VAL A 255 8.91 12.94 23.97
CA VAL A 255 9.75 13.88 23.25
C VAL A 255 10.37 14.90 24.21
N THR A 256 11.57 15.37 23.89
CA THR A 256 12.21 16.48 24.61
C THR A 256 12.37 17.64 23.66
N VAL A 257 11.76 18.75 23.99
CA VAL A 257 11.85 20.00 23.24
C VAL A 257 12.86 20.92 23.91
N SER A 258 13.82 21.40 23.15
CA SER A 258 14.82 22.35 23.64
C SER A 258 14.28 23.77 23.58
N LYS A 259 14.32 24.47 24.71
CA LYS A 259 14.12 25.93 24.79
C LYS A 259 15.49 26.60 24.77
N SER A 260 16.09 26.66 23.61
CA SER A 260 17.37 27.32 23.37
C SER A 260 17.18 28.68 22.69
N PRO A 261 17.94 29.71 23.04
CA PRO A 261 17.86 31.01 22.38
C PRO A 261 18.31 30.96 20.91
N VAL A 262 19.09 29.96 20.54
CA VAL A 262 19.70 29.85 19.20
C VAL A 262 19.18 28.65 18.39
N LEU A 263 18.52 27.68 19.05
CA LEU A 263 17.96 26.51 18.40
C LEU A 263 16.42 26.48 18.55
N LYS A 264 15.75 26.78 17.48
CA LYS A 264 14.28 26.73 17.42
C LYS A 264 13.85 25.31 17.06
N ASN A 265 13.82 24.43 18.07
CA ASN A 265 13.53 23.03 17.88
C ASN A 265 12.03 22.76 18.01
N ALA A 266 11.45 22.17 16.97
CA ALA A 266 10.07 21.71 16.96
C ALA A 266 10.07 20.21 16.64
N ILE A 267 9.42 19.42 17.48
CA ILE A 267 9.46 17.95 17.38
C ILE A 267 8.12 17.43 16.85
N PRO A 268 8.07 16.90 15.64
CA PRO A 268 6.89 16.28 15.11
C PRO A 268 6.66 14.89 15.74
N VAL A 269 5.41 14.61 16.08
CA VAL A 269 4.90 13.30 16.45
C VAL A 269 3.85 12.91 15.42
N LYS A 270 4.09 11.83 14.73
CA LYS A 270 3.19 11.32 13.68
C LYS A 270 2.24 10.29 14.24
N ALA A 271 0.96 10.48 13.95
CA ALA A 271 -0.10 9.54 14.26
C ALA A 271 -0.41 8.65 13.05
N THR A 272 -0.56 7.37 13.27
CA THR A 272 -1.09 6.41 12.30
C THR A 272 -2.46 5.96 12.81
N VAL A 273 -3.48 6.17 12.00
CA VAL A 273 -4.85 5.76 12.30
C VAL A 273 -5.26 4.68 11.33
N LYS A 274 -5.71 3.54 11.86
CA LYS A 274 -6.15 2.42 11.05
C LYS A 274 -7.60 2.05 11.38
N ASP A 275 -8.28 1.54 10.37
CA ASP A 275 -9.62 0.97 10.52
C ASP A 275 -9.55 -0.48 11.05
N GLN A 276 -10.72 -1.10 11.25
CA GLN A 276 -10.84 -2.48 11.72
C GLN A 276 -10.28 -3.52 10.74
N TYR A 277 -9.95 -3.15 9.52
CA TYR A 277 -9.33 -4.03 8.52
C TYR A 277 -7.82 -3.87 8.44
N GLY A 278 -7.26 -2.93 9.26
CA GLY A 278 -5.84 -2.62 9.29
C GLY A 278 -5.38 -1.66 8.20
N ASP A 279 -6.30 -1.11 7.42
CA ASP A 279 -6.00 -0.10 6.41
C ASP A 279 -5.93 1.30 7.03
N ASP A 280 -5.10 2.15 6.45
CA ASP A 280 -5.05 3.55 6.85
C ASP A 280 -6.39 4.23 6.57
N ILE A 281 -6.90 4.95 7.57
CA ILE A 281 -8.14 5.72 7.46
C ILE A 281 -7.89 7.19 7.81
N ASP A 282 -8.52 8.09 7.06
CA ASP A 282 -8.47 9.51 7.40
C ASP A 282 -9.38 9.79 8.60
N ALA A 283 -8.81 10.44 9.60
CA ALA A 283 -9.53 10.81 10.82
C ALA A 283 -9.00 12.15 11.35
N THR A 284 -9.91 13.01 11.75
CA THR A 284 -9.54 14.25 12.46
C THR A 284 -9.31 13.93 13.92
N LEU A 285 -8.09 14.16 14.39
CA LEU A 285 -7.70 13.92 15.79
C LEU A 285 -7.94 15.16 16.64
N THR A 286 -8.15 14.92 17.92
CA THR A 286 -8.20 15.96 18.95
C THR A 286 -6.96 15.87 19.80
N VAL A 287 -6.32 17.01 20.08
CA VAL A 287 -5.16 17.12 20.95
C VAL A 287 -5.54 17.90 22.20
N GLU A 288 -5.29 17.31 23.36
CA GLU A 288 -5.66 17.89 24.66
C GLU A 288 -4.47 17.80 25.61
N CYS A 289 -4.09 18.93 26.26
CA CYS A 289 -3.12 18.92 27.33
C CYS A 289 -3.76 18.45 28.63
N LEU A 290 -3.23 17.38 29.22
CA LEU A 290 -3.71 16.80 30.47
C LEU A 290 -2.99 17.35 31.71
N SER A 291 -1.88 18.08 31.55
CA SER A 291 -1.08 18.58 32.67
C SER A 291 -1.82 19.68 33.42
N THR A 292 -1.95 19.50 34.74
CA THR A 292 -2.69 20.40 35.62
C THR A 292 -1.90 21.62 36.07
N ASP A 293 -0.57 21.59 35.96
CA ASP A 293 0.32 22.63 36.50
C ASP A 293 0.42 23.88 35.61
N VAL A 294 -0.20 23.82 34.44
CA VAL A 294 -0.23 24.95 33.50
C VAL A 294 -1.52 25.72 33.70
N LYS A 295 -1.52 26.62 34.68
CA LYS A 295 -2.70 27.41 35.08
C LYS A 295 -3.35 28.22 33.96
N ASP A 296 -2.62 28.54 32.91
CA ASP A 296 -3.05 29.46 31.85
C ASP A 296 -3.55 28.77 30.57
N LEU A 297 -3.33 27.46 30.38
CA LEU A 297 -3.79 26.74 29.18
C LEU A 297 -5.30 26.48 29.15
N LYS A 298 -5.95 26.46 30.33
CA LYS A 298 -7.41 26.31 30.44
C LYS A 298 -8.18 27.63 30.35
N ALA A 299 -7.53 28.75 30.60
CA ALA A 299 -8.18 30.06 30.69
C ALA A 299 -8.17 30.85 29.37
N ALA A 300 -7.24 30.56 28.49
CA ALA A 300 -7.29 31.08 27.15
C ALA A 300 -7.91 29.99 26.26
N ASN A 301 -8.84 30.33 25.41
CA ASN A 301 -9.08 29.64 24.13
C ASN A 301 -7.75 29.74 23.33
N VAL A 302 -6.68 29.19 23.88
CA VAL A 302 -5.37 29.18 23.23
C VAL A 302 -5.53 28.23 22.08
N THR A 303 -5.86 28.81 20.96
CA THR A 303 -5.57 28.22 19.68
C THR A 303 -4.18 27.62 19.78
N SER A 304 -4.08 26.39 19.40
CA SER A 304 -2.96 25.47 19.37
C SER A 304 -1.55 26.00 19.04
N ASP A 305 -1.37 27.27 18.78
CA ASP A 305 -0.21 27.85 18.12
C ASP A 305 0.99 28.13 19.04
N ILE A 306 0.80 28.07 20.35
CA ILE A 306 1.86 28.43 21.30
C ILE A 306 2.70 27.21 21.70
N TYR A 307 2.08 26.03 21.88
CA TYR A 307 2.76 24.84 22.42
C TYR A 307 2.86 23.69 21.43
N TYR A 308 1.92 23.58 20.52
CA TYR A 308 1.93 22.63 19.42
C TYR A 308 1.18 23.18 18.21
N THR A 309 1.49 22.62 17.05
CA THR A 309 0.69 22.78 15.84
C THR A 309 0.18 21.40 15.41
N TYR A 310 -1.02 21.36 14.84
CA TYR A 310 -1.61 20.14 14.28
C TYR A 310 -1.95 20.37 12.81
N ASP A 311 -1.48 19.49 11.94
CA ASP A 311 -1.68 19.61 10.48
C ASP A 311 -3.10 19.31 10.01
N GLY A 312 -4.00 19.00 10.95
CA GLY A 312 -5.39 18.61 10.65
C GLY A 312 -5.54 17.16 10.19
N LYS A 313 -4.43 16.42 10.06
CA LYS A 313 -4.42 15.04 9.55
C LYS A 313 -3.70 14.07 10.48
N LYS A 314 -2.37 14.07 10.48
CA LYS A 314 -1.58 13.01 11.10
C LYS A 314 -0.39 13.50 11.94
N THR A 315 -0.06 14.79 11.94
CA THR A 315 1.15 15.28 12.61
C THR A 315 0.84 16.35 13.65
N VAL A 316 1.26 16.08 14.87
CA VAL A 316 1.27 17.05 15.97
C VAL A 316 2.71 17.46 16.21
N THR A 317 3.04 18.74 16.07
CA THR A 317 4.38 19.27 16.25
C THR A 317 4.47 20.09 17.53
N PHE A 318 5.24 19.61 18.50
CA PHE A 318 5.48 20.30 19.77
C PHE A 318 6.61 21.31 19.58
N ASN A 319 6.40 22.55 20.00
CA ASN A 319 7.33 23.63 19.76
C ASN A 319 8.01 24.13 21.05
N TYR A 320 9.07 24.91 20.87
CA TYR A 320 9.96 25.41 21.92
C TYR A 320 9.41 26.63 22.69
N THR A 321 8.23 27.13 22.36
CA THR A 321 7.67 28.36 22.96
C THR A 321 7.05 28.11 24.32
N ALA A 322 6.72 26.87 24.64
CA ALA A 322 6.20 26.48 25.95
C ALA A 322 7.22 26.80 27.06
N ASP A 323 6.72 27.04 28.28
CA ASP A 323 7.58 27.17 29.45
C ASP A 323 8.29 25.84 29.76
N ALA A 324 9.46 25.93 30.40
CA ALA A 324 10.18 24.74 30.83
C ALA A 324 9.32 23.94 31.81
N GLY A 325 9.17 22.65 31.54
CA GLY A 325 8.31 21.77 32.34
C GLY A 325 8.03 20.45 31.63
N ASN A 326 7.26 19.61 32.32
CA ASN A 326 6.79 18.32 31.80
C ASN A 326 5.30 18.40 31.53
N TYR A 327 4.92 18.05 30.32
CA TYR A 327 3.56 18.09 29.84
C TYR A 327 3.12 16.69 29.38
N VAL A 328 1.86 16.39 29.54
CA VAL A 328 1.24 15.20 28.96
C VAL A 328 0.12 15.63 28.04
N TYR A 329 0.22 15.23 26.79
CA TYR A 329 -0.82 15.47 25.79
C TYR A 329 -1.53 14.16 25.44
N LYS A 330 -2.86 14.24 25.34
CA LYS A 330 -3.70 13.17 24.81
C LYS A 330 -4.05 13.49 23.36
N ILE A 331 -3.76 12.56 22.48
CA ILE A 331 -4.16 12.58 21.07
C ILE A 331 -5.25 11.53 20.93
N SER A 332 -6.44 11.91 20.48
CA SER A 332 -7.59 11.02 20.43
C SER A 332 -8.45 11.22 19.19
N TYR A 333 -9.14 10.17 18.80
CA TYR A 333 -10.23 10.25 17.84
C TYR A 333 -11.57 10.12 18.58
N LYS A 334 -12.51 11.00 18.24
CA LYS A 334 -13.87 11.00 18.78
C LYS A 334 -14.88 10.82 17.65
N LYS A 335 -15.86 9.93 17.86
CA LYS A 335 -17.02 9.77 16.98
C LYS A 335 -18.26 10.16 17.78
N ASP A 336 -19.05 11.08 17.25
CA ASP A 336 -20.27 11.60 17.90
C ASP A 336 -20.00 12.07 19.35
N GLY A 337 -18.87 12.75 19.56
CA GLY A 337 -18.42 13.27 20.85
C GLY A 337 -17.86 12.22 21.82
N LYS A 338 -17.92 10.92 21.49
CA LYS A 338 -17.38 9.83 22.32
C LYS A 338 -15.97 9.46 21.85
N GLU A 339 -15.06 9.31 22.80
CA GLU A 339 -13.71 8.84 22.53
C GLU A 339 -13.73 7.36 22.10
N VAL A 340 -13.12 7.09 20.94
CA VAL A 340 -13.01 5.74 20.37
C VAL A 340 -11.62 5.17 20.65
N VAL A 341 -10.57 5.95 20.37
CA VAL A 341 -9.18 5.59 20.62
C VAL A 341 -8.41 6.81 21.09
N ALA A 342 -7.44 6.60 21.98
CA ALA A 342 -6.57 7.65 22.47
C ALA A 342 -5.17 7.11 22.77
N LYS A 343 -4.17 7.97 22.63
CA LYS A 343 -2.79 7.75 23.07
C LYS A 343 -2.27 9.01 23.74
N THR A 344 -1.32 8.84 24.64
CA THR A 344 -0.67 9.96 25.32
C THR A 344 0.78 10.08 24.87
N VAL A 345 1.24 11.32 24.84
CA VAL A 345 2.65 11.64 24.62
C VAL A 345 3.16 12.54 25.74
N SER A 346 4.30 12.19 26.31
CA SER A 346 4.99 12.99 27.31
C SER A 346 5.94 13.97 26.64
N VAL A 347 5.83 15.25 26.94
CA VAL A 347 6.65 16.32 26.35
C VAL A 347 7.41 17.03 27.46
N ALA A 348 8.74 16.89 27.46
CA ALA A 348 9.62 17.64 28.35
C ALA A 348 10.17 18.86 27.62
N VAL A 349 9.85 20.06 28.09
CA VAL A 349 10.44 21.32 27.60
C VAL A 349 11.57 21.71 28.53
N LYS A 350 12.80 21.73 28.01
CA LYS A 350 14.01 22.01 28.83
C LYS A 350 14.72 23.27 28.33
N THR A 351 14.97 24.20 29.23
CA THR A 351 15.82 25.35 28.96
C THR A 351 17.28 24.87 28.89
N VAL A 352 17.98 25.27 27.85
CA VAL A 352 19.39 24.92 27.62
C VAL A 352 20.23 26.15 27.32
N ASP A 353 21.48 26.12 27.79
CA ASP A 353 22.48 27.15 27.53
C ASP A 353 23.39 26.70 26.37
N PRO A 354 23.35 27.37 25.21
CA PRO A 354 24.15 27.00 24.05
C PRO A 354 25.66 27.23 24.26
N SER A 355 26.07 27.94 25.32
CA SER A 355 27.48 28.08 25.67
C SER A 355 28.06 26.89 26.43
N LYS A 356 27.20 26.06 27.01
CA LYS A 356 27.56 24.91 27.86
C LYS A 356 27.41 23.57 27.14
N VAL A 357 27.78 23.51 25.87
CA VAL A 357 27.77 22.26 25.13
C VAL A 357 28.81 21.30 25.71
N ASN A 358 28.36 20.12 26.13
CA ASN A 358 29.18 19.05 26.68
C ASN A 358 29.07 17.73 25.91
N GLY A 359 28.25 17.69 24.85
CA GLY A 359 28.09 16.56 23.95
C GLY A 359 27.81 17.01 22.52
N TRP A 360 27.96 16.07 21.60
CA TRP A 360 27.70 16.31 20.18
C TRP A 360 26.98 15.11 19.58
N ARG A 361 26.04 15.35 18.70
CA ARG A 361 25.37 14.33 17.89
C ARG A 361 25.24 14.77 16.45
N ILE A 362 25.17 13.79 15.56
CA ILE A 362 24.97 14.02 14.14
C ILE A 362 23.60 13.50 13.75
N ASP A 363 22.84 14.33 13.07
CA ASP A 363 21.56 13.99 12.46
C ASP A 363 21.72 13.85 10.97
N VAL A 364 21.15 12.81 10.42
CA VAL A 364 21.01 12.63 8.98
C VAL A 364 19.67 11.93 8.70
N ASN A 365 18.97 12.37 7.68
CA ASN A 365 17.73 11.73 7.28
C ASN A 365 17.98 10.61 6.26
N ASN A 366 17.21 9.55 6.34
CA ASN A 366 17.07 8.59 5.25
C ASN A 366 16.20 9.20 4.14
N VAL A 367 16.42 8.75 2.92
CA VAL A 367 15.72 9.27 1.76
C VAL A 367 15.06 8.13 0.99
N ASP A 368 13.89 8.42 0.46
CA ASP A 368 13.19 7.58 -0.49
C ASP A 368 13.15 8.28 -1.85
N LEU A 369 13.68 7.63 -2.87
CA LEU A 369 13.68 8.13 -4.25
C LEU A 369 12.29 8.06 -4.91
N LYS A 370 11.30 7.50 -4.22
CA LYS A 370 9.90 7.57 -4.65
C LYS A 370 9.59 8.97 -5.17
N VAL A 371 9.02 9.04 -6.37
CA VAL A 371 8.64 10.32 -6.97
C VAL A 371 7.55 10.97 -6.13
N ASP A 372 7.89 12.07 -5.49
CA ASP A 372 6.97 12.93 -4.78
C ASP A 372 6.90 14.27 -5.52
N LYS A 373 5.83 14.46 -6.30
CA LYS A 373 5.65 15.66 -7.12
C LYS A 373 5.38 16.91 -6.28
N ASP A 374 4.91 16.72 -5.06
CA ASP A 374 4.51 17.83 -4.19
C ASP A 374 5.65 18.30 -3.27
N ASN A 375 6.71 17.49 -3.10
CA ASN A 375 7.82 17.80 -2.21
C ASN A 375 9.18 17.43 -2.82
N LYS A 376 9.69 18.30 -3.67
CA LYS A 376 11.01 18.14 -4.33
C LYS A 376 12.19 18.07 -3.34
N ASP A 377 12.04 18.68 -2.17
CA ASP A 377 13.09 18.74 -1.14
C ASP A 377 13.13 17.47 -0.27
N ALA A 378 12.10 16.64 -0.30
CA ALA A 378 12.06 15.35 0.41
C ALA A 378 13.17 14.37 -0.05
N LYS A 379 13.77 14.61 -1.20
CA LYS A 379 14.86 13.79 -1.77
C LYS A 379 16.25 14.27 -1.34
N ASN A 380 16.36 15.31 -0.54
CA ASN A 380 17.63 15.81 -0.07
C ASN A 380 18.06 15.07 1.20
N VAL A 381 19.31 14.66 1.24
CA VAL A 381 19.96 14.23 2.48
C VAL A 381 20.43 15.48 3.20
N VAL A 382 19.92 15.69 4.41
CA VAL A 382 20.32 16.80 5.27
C VAL A 382 21.17 16.25 6.40
N ILE A 383 22.40 16.73 6.50
CA ILE A 383 23.35 16.36 7.56
C ILE A 383 23.49 17.55 8.48
N LYS A 384 23.20 17.35 9.77
CA LYS A 384 23.33 18.36 10.81
C LYS A 384 24.20 17.85 11.95
N VAL A 385 24.98 18.70 12.55
CA VAL A 385 25.65 18.40 13.81
C VAL A 385 25.08 19.30 14.90
N ILE A 386 24.62 18.69 15.97
CA ILE A 386 23.96 19.36 17.09
C ILE A 386 24.84 19.24 18.31
N GLY A 387 25.18 20.38 18.91
CA GLY A 387 25.79 20.43 20.23
C GLY A 387 24.71 20.28 21.30
N THR A 388 24.93 19.40 22.27
CA THR A 388 24.00 19.12 23.37
C THR A 388 24.55 19.61 24.69
N ASN A 389 23.66 20.04 25.59
CA ASN A 389 23.94 20.29 26.99
C ASN A 389 23.16 19.25 27.81
N ASP A 390 23.87 18.36 28.51
CA ASP A 390 23.30 17.22 29.24
C ASP A 390 22.30 16.37 28.41
N GLY A 391 22.69 16.10 27.17
CA GLY A 391 21.89 15.30 26.23
C GLY A 391 20.72 16.05 25.57
N VAL A 392 20.50 17.33 25.89
CA VAL A 392 19.45 18.15 25.29
C VAL A 392 20.07 19.07 24.24
N ASP A 393 19.43 19.17 23.09
CA ASP A 393 19.89 19.99 21.96
C ASP A 393 20.06 21.45 22.36
N ALA A 394 21.23 22.02 22.15
CA ALA A 394 21.56 23.36 22.55
C ALA A 394 21.82 24.33 21.38
N LYS A 395 22.54 23.86 20.37
CA LYS A 395 22.84 24.64 19.16
C LYS A 395 23.16 23.76 17.97
N GLU A 396 22.95 24.24 16.76
CA GLU A 396 23.55 23.65 15.55
C GLU A 396 25.02 24.11 15.43
N ALA A 397 25.88 23.19 15.01
CA ALA A 397 27.28 23.45 14.78
C ALA A 397 27.55 23.72 13.29
N THR A 398 28.55 24.56 13.03
CA THR A 398 29.09 24.73 11.68
C THR A 398 29.96 23.51 11.33
N ILE A 399 29.62 22.80 10.26
CA ILE A 399 30.40 21.68 9.77
C ILE A 399 31.63 22.20 9.04
N LYS A 400 32.83 21.85 9.51
CA LYS A 400 34.12 22.21 8.86
C LYS A 400 34.39 21.36 7.63
N SER A 401 34.09 20.07 7.73
CA SER A 401 34.21 19.12 6.64
C SER A 401 33.20 17.98 6.76
N CYS A 402 32.75 17.48 5.64
CA CYS A 402 31.86 16.34 5.58
C CYS A 402 32.31 15.39 4.46
N GLU A 403 32.50 14.12 4.80
CA GLU A 403 32.82 13.05 3.87
C GLU A 403 31.69 12.04 3.85
N VAL A 404 31.22 11.67 2.67
CA VAL A 404 30.22 10.63 2.46
C VAL A 404 30.82 9.50 1.64
N LYS A 405 30.71 8.26 2.10
CA LYS A 405 31.21 7.07 1.40
C LYS A 405 30.07 6.08 1.14
N ASP A 406 30.16 5.40 0.01
CA ASP A 406 29.26 4.28 -0.29
C ASP A 406 29.63 3.01 0.48
N LYS A 407 28.89 1.92 0.26
CA LYS A 407 29.10 0.62 0.90
C LYS A 407 30.50 0.02 0.65
N ASP A 408 31.15 0.42 -0.43
CA ASP A 408 32.48 -0.08 -0.85
C ASP A 408 33.61 0.83 -0.30
N GLY A 409 33.28 1.82 0.54
CA GLY A 409 34.22 2.75 1.14
C GLY A 409 34.71 3.84 0.20
N LYS A 410 34.15 3.93 -1.01
CA LYS A 410 34.50 4.93 -2.01
C LYS A 410 33.82 6.24 -1.67
N THR A 411 34.56 7.33 -1.66
CA THR A 411 34.00 8.66 -1.50
C THR A 411 33.01 8.94 -2.63
N VAL A 412 31.80 9.33 -2.27
CA VAL A 412 30.75 9.60 -3.24
C VAL A 412 31.09 10.92 -3.94
N THR A 413 31.51 10.78 -5.19
CA THR A 413 31.66 11.91 -6.11
C THR A 413 30.39 12.04 -6.93
N THR A 414 30.01 13.24 -7.21
CA THR A 414 28.71 13.57 -7.79
C THR A 414 28.69 13.43 -9.29
N THR A 415 27.49 13.16 -9.79
CA THR A 415 26.91 13.32 -11.12
C THR A 415 27.73 12.93 -12.36
N PRO A 416 27.03 12.62 -13.47
CA PRO A 416 27.65 12.40 -14.78
C PRO A 416 28.52 13.55 -15.28
N SER A 417 28.41 14.72 -14.68
CA SER A 417 29.20 15.91 -15.00
C SER A 417 30.43 16.13 -14.12
N GLY A 418 30.77 15.19 -13.23
CA GLY A 418 32.01 15.25 -12.43
C GLY A 418 32.01 16.29 -11.29
N SER A 419 30.87 16.86 -10.95
CA SER A 419 30.76 17.80 -9.83
C SER A 419 30.67 17.06 -8.49
N ALA A 420 31.45 17.45 -7.50
CA ALA A 420 31.45 16.89 -6.16
C ALA A 420 30.11 17.09 -5.45
N ILE A 421 29.75 16.19 -4.52
CA ILE A 421 28.64 16.43 -3.60
C ILE A 421 28.79 17.84 -3.07
N VAL A 422 27.92 18.74 -3.48
CA VAL A 422 27.95 20.10 -2.98
C VAL A 422 27.39 20.05 -1.57
N VAL A 423 28.29 20.03 -0.60
CA VAL A 423 27.94 20.42 0.77
C VAL A 423 27.56 21.88 0.69
N LYS A 424 26.29 22.18 0.41
CA LYS A 424 25.77 23.52 0.60
C LYS A 424 25.69 23.74 2.10
N ALA A 425 26.60 24.51 2.63
CA ALA A 425 26.31 25.24 3.86
C ALA A 425 25.01 25.99 3.61
N VAL A 426 23.94 25.67 4.33
CA VAL A 426 22.73 26.48 4.30
C VAL A 426 23.12 27.82 4.87
N THR A 427 23.24 28.80 4.02
CA THR A 427 23.63 30.19 4.35
C THR A 427 22.45 30.97 4.94
N THR A 428 21.84 30.45 5.99
CA THR A 428 21.16 31.28 6.98
C THR A 428 22.13 31.40 8.15
N ALA A 429 22.48 32.59 8.49
CA ALA A 429 23.39 32.88 9.59
C ALA A 429 23.14 31.94 10.77
N ASN A 430 24.14 31.12 11.13
CA ASN A 430 24.21 30.20 12.27
C ASN A 430 23.71 28.76 12.08
N THR A 431 23.41 28.22 10.89
CA THR A 431 23.06 26.83 10.72
C THR A 431 24.08 26.11 9.83
N GLY A 432 24.94 25.32 10.44
CA GLY A 432 25.96 24.53 9.74
C GLY A 432 25.44 23.18 9.21
N SER A 433 24.40 23.19 8.39
CA SER A 433 23.86 21.96 7.78
C SER A 433 24.48 21.70 6.43
N ALA A 434 24.88 20.45 6.18
CA ALA A 434 25.30 19.97 4.87
C ALA A 434 24.11 19.30 4.17
N ILE A 435 23.81 19.71 2.95
CA ILE A 435 22.79 19.08 2.12
C ILE A 435 23.46 18.30 1.01
N VAL A 436 23.15 17.01 0.94
CA VAL A 436 23.57 16.11 -0.14
C VAL A 436 22.34 15.82 -0.99
N ALA A 437 22.34 16.25 -2.25
CA ALA A 437 21.22 16.01 -3.14
C ALA A 437 21.12 14.52 -3.51
N THR A 438 20.02 13.87 -3.16
CA THR A 438 19.80 12.42 -3.37
C THR A 438 19.62 12.04 -4.83
N LYS A 439 19.22 12.97 -5.68
CA LYS A 439 19.08 12.72 -7.13
C LYS A 439 20.35 12.19 -7.81
N VAL A 440 21.49 12.27 -7.10
CA VAL A 440 22.78 11.77 -7.60
C VAL A 440 23.28 10.54 -6.83
N LEU A 441 22.57 10.10 -5.79
CA LEU A 441 22.94 8.96 -4.99
C LEU A 441 22.10 7.73 -5.38
N PRO A 442 22.71 6.63 -5.86
CA PRO A 442 22.03 5.36 -6.05
C PRO A 442 21.40 4.82 -4.76
N VAL A 443 20.47 3.89 -4.89
CA VAL A 443 19.96 3.12 -3.76
C VAL A 443 21.10 2.42 -3.04
N GLY A 444 21.19 2.59 -1.73
CA GLY A 444 22.26 2.02 -0.92
C GLY A 444 22.39 2.65 0.46
N THR A 445 23.33 2.11 1.24
CA THR A 445 23.71 2.65 2.54
C THR A 445 25.01 3.43 2.40
N TYR A 446 25.04 4.59 3.01
CA TYR A 446 26.14 5.55 2.95
C TYR A 446 26.63 5.84 4.35
N SER A 447 27.95 5.92 4.54
CA SER A 447 28.57 6.40 5.78
C SER A 447 28.88 7.88 5.67
N VAL A 448 28.68 8.59 6.77
CA VAL A 448 28.95 10.03 6.91
C VAL A 448 29.98 10.24 8.00
N LYS A 449 31.01 11.04 7.69
CA LYS A 449 31.98 11.55 8.65
C LYS A 449 31.94 13.08 8.60
N ALA A 450 31.50 13.70 9.69
CA ALA A 450 31.46 15.16 9.81
C ALA A 450 32.45 15.65 10.88
N THR A 451 33.11 16.78 10.61
CA THR A 451 34.03 17.42 11.54
C THR A 451 33.48 18.79 11.90
N VAL A 452 33.43 19.10 13.18
CA VAL A 452 33.06 20.40 13.73
C VAL A 452 34.12 20.89 14.73
N THR A 453 34.10 22.16 15.08
CA THR A 453 34.93 22.70 16.15
C THR A 453 34.19 22.55 17.49
N GLY A 454 34.80 21.86 18.44
CA GLY A 454 34.32 21.74 19.80
C GLY A 454 34.37 23.04 20.58
N THR A 455 33.79 23.06 21.77
CA THR A 455 33.82 24.23 22.68
C THR A 455 35.22 24.55 23.20
N ASP A 456 36.12 23.56 23.20
CA ASP A 456 37.54 23.70 23.55
C ASP A 456 38.44 24.13 22.36
N GLY A 457 37.84 24.40 21.22
CA GLY A 457 38.54 24.78 19.99
C GLY A 457 39.12 23.60 19.21
N LYS A 458 39.01 22.37 19.71
CA LYS A 458 39.51 21.18 19.03
C LYS A 458 38.45 20.61 18.06
N ASP A 459 38.95 19.85 17.11
CA ASP A 459 38.08 19.16 16.16
C ASP A 459 37.37 17.94 16.80
N VAL A 460 36.05 17.93 16.66
CA VAL A 460 35.20 16.82 17.02
C VAL A 460 34.77 16.10 15.74
N ILE A 461 35.07 14.81 15.66
CA ILE A 461 34.75 13.96 14.52
C ILE A 461 33.56 13.08 14.90
N LEU A 462 32.51 13.11 14.09
CA LEU A 462 31.29 12.36 14.26
C LEU A 462 31.04 11.48 13.03
N THR A 463 30.55 10.27 13.27
CA THR A 463 30.21 9.34 12.20
C THR A 463 28.79 8.84 12.36
N THR A 464 28.12 8.64 11.24
CA THR A 464 26.79 8.04 11.19
C THR A 464 26.56 7.40 9.82
N SER A 465 25.37 6.88 9.57
CA SER A 465 24.98 6.36 8.26
C SER A 465 23.58 6.78 7.91
N PHE A 466 23.27 6.82 6.61
CA PHE A 466 21.93 6.98 6.10
C PHE A 466 21.68 6.01 4.94
N THR A 467 20.41 5.78 4.63
CA THR A 467 20.00 4.95 3.50
C THR A 467 19.26 5.78 2.48
N VAL A 468 19.58 5.54 1.22
CA VAL A 468 18.79 5.92 0.07
C VAL A 468 18.07 4.65 -0.37
N LYS A 469 16.76 4.65 -0.28
CA LYS A 469 15.89 3.55 -0.71
C LYS A 469 14.98 4.02 -1.83
N ASP A 470 14.37 3.06 -2.50
CA ASP A 470 13.39 3.30 -3.52
C ASP A 470 12.19 2.39 -3.25
N THR A 471 11.11 2.96 -2.74
CA THR A 471 9.87 2.23 -2.48
C THR A 471 9.00 2.08 -3.72
N GLN A 472 9.25 2.90 -4.75
CA GLN A 472 8.86 2.60 -6.11
C GLN A 472 9.99 1.83 -6.77
N ALA A 473 9.71 0.99 -7.75
CA ALA A 473 10.73 0.17 -8.39
C ALA A 473 10.48 0.09 -9.90
N VAL A 474 11.47 -0.42 -10.63
CA VAL A 474 11.24 -0.85 -12.00
C VAL A 474 10.19 -1.97 -11.97
N THR A 475 9.04 -1.70 -12.58
CA THR A 475 7.90 -2.63 -12.61
C THR A 475 7.92 -3.50 -13.85
N SER A 476 8.47 -2.99 -14.95
CA SER A 476 8.65 -3.75 -16.18
C SER A 476 9.79 -3.21 -17.04
N VAL A 477 10.40 -4.11 -17.78
CA VAL A 477 11.30 -3.79 -18.89
C VAL A 477 10.70 -4.45 -20.12
N SER A 478 10.63 -3.74 -21.22
CA SER A 478 10.17 -4.25 -22.50
C SER A 478 11.14 -3.87 -23.60
N VAL A 479 11.12 -4.62 -24.70
CA VAL A 479 11.91 -4.37 -25.90
C VAL A 479 10.95 -4.01 -27.04
N PRO A 480 10.39 -2.78 -27.06
CA PRO A 480 9.44 -2.38 -28.09
C PRO A 480 10.09 -2.24 -29.48
N LYS A 481 11.40 -2.05 -29.51
CA LYS A 481 12.21 -2.02 -30.75
C LYS A 481 13.19 -3.17 -30.70
N ASN A 482 12.81 -4.28 -31.26
CA ASN A 482 13.67 -5.45 -31.36
C ASN A 482 14.73 -5.37 -32.46
N SER A 483 14.71 -4.33 -33.29
CA SER A 483 15.69 -4.06 -34.34
C SER A 483 16.19 -2.62 -34.23
N VAL A 484 17.48 -2.43 -34.05
CA VAL A 484 18.12 -1.12 -33.87
C VAL A 484 19.47 -1.05 -34.58
N SER A 485 19.83 0.15 -35.06
CA SER A 485 21.18 0.45 -35.53
C SER A 485 22.02 0.98 -34.37
N ALA A 486 23.07 0.25 -33.99
CA ALA A 486 23.97 0.58 -32.90
C ALA A 486 25.35 -0.01 -33.10
N SER A 487 26.37 0.68 -32.59
CA SER A 487 27.78 0.24 -32.68
C SER A 487 28.27 -0.43 -31.41
N THR A 488 27.62 -0.17 -30.27
CA THR A 488 27.95 -0.74 -28.96
C THR A 488 26.74 -1.41 -28.30
N VAL A 489 27.03 -2.31 -27.38
CA VAL A 489 26.00 -3.03 -26.58
C VAL A 489 25.13 -2.07 -25.79
N GLU A 490 25.75 -1.10 -25.16
CA GLU A 490 25.05 -0.10 -24.35
C GLU A 490 24.11 0.76 -25.20
N GLU A 491 24.59 1.19 -26.39
CA GLU A 491 23.78 1.97 -27.31
C GLU A 491 22.59 1.17 -27.83
N ALA A 492 22.81 -0.11 -28.18
CA ALA A 492 21.73 -0.99 -28.63
C ALA A 492 20.64 -1.15 -27.55
N LEU A 493 21.04 -1.44 -26.33
CA LEU A 493 20.11 -1.57 -25.21
C LEU A 493 19.37 -0.24 -24.95
N GLN A 494 20.07 0.88 -24.93
CA GLN A 494 19.47 2.18 -24.70
C GLN A 494 18.40 2.56 -25.74
N LYS A 495 18.60 2.17 -26.99
CA LYS A 495 17.65 2.40 -28.09
C LYS A 495 16.50 1.42 -28.14
N ALA A 496 16.71 0.19 -27.66
CA ALA A 496 15.76 -0.91 -27.81
C ALA A 496 14.78 -1.02 -26.62
N ILE A 497 15.23 -0.75 -25.39
CA ILE A 497 14.43 -1.02 -24.19
C ILE A 497 13.60 0.19 -23.73
N THR A 498 12.46 -0.13 -23.16
CA THR A 498 11.66 0.81 -22.38
C THR A 498 11.52 0.27 -20.96
N VAL A 499 11.72 1.14 -19.99
CA VAL A 499 11.66 0.81 -18.57
C VAL A 499 10.48 1.56 -17.95
N THR A 500 9.62 0.82 -17.27
CA THR A 500 8.53 1.39 -16.47
C THR A 500 8.93 1.37 -15.00
N TYR A 501 8.87 2.53 -14.37
CA TYR A 501 9.18 2.75 -12.96
C TYR A 501 7.93 3.23 -12.26
N GLY A 502 7.65 2.72 -11.06
CA GLY A 502 6.51 3.15 -10.28
C GLY A 502 5.97 2.10 -9.31
N ASP A 503 4.76 2.27 -8.84
CA ASP A 503 4.08 1.28 -8.00
C ASP A 503 3.68 0.06 -8.84
N LYS A 504 3.99 -1.14 -8.33
CA LYS A 504 3.69 -2.42 -8.99
C LYS A 504 2.20 -2.67 -9.21
N THR A 505 1.35 -1.92 -8.53
CA THR A 505 -0.10 -2.12 -8.57
C THR A 505 -0.79 -1.34 -9.67
N TYR A 506 -0.12 -0.34 -10.24
CA TYR A 506 -0.74 0.54 -11.22
C TYR A 506 -0.33 0.24 -12.66
N GLY A 507 -1.29 0.42 -13.53
CA GLY A 507 -1.12 0.26 -14.97
C GLY A 507 -0.27 1.38 -15.55
N LYS A 508 -0.61 1.84 -16.65
CA LYS A 508 0.11 2.72 -17.53
C LYS A 508 0.12 4.18 -17.05
N ALA A 509 1.25 4.84 -17.11
CA ALA A 509 1.33 6.30 -17.00
C ALA A 509 0.49 6.93 -18.11
N GLY A 510 -0.43 7.78 -17.76
CA GLY A 510 -1.28 8.45 -18.76
C GLY A 510 -2.06 9.65 -18.25
N ASN A 511 -2.26 9.76 -16.96
CA ASN A 511 -2.96 10.90 -16.36
C ASN A 511 -2.16 11.50 -15.21
N ALA A 512 -1.70 12.70 -15.40
CA ALA A 512 -0.80 13.45 -14.51
C ALA A 512 -1.32 13.69 -13.08
N LYS A 513 -2.49 13.23 -12.72
CA LYS A 513 -3.07 13.47 -11.40
C LYS A 513 -3.08 12.27 -10.45
N ASN A 514 -2.88 11.03 -10.93
CA ASN A 514 -2.99 9.82 -10.10
C ASN A 514 -1.98 8.72 -10.48
N ASP A 515 -0.97 9.02 -11.29
CA ASP A 515 -0.10 8.00 -11.86
C ASP A 515 1.21 7.90 -11.10
N ASP A 516 1.30 6.88 -10.25
CA ASP A 516 2.55 6.46 -9.62
C ASP A 516 3.44 5.65 -10.58
N ILE A 517 3.03 5.51 -11.85
CA ILE A 517 3.81 4.85 -12.90
C ILE A 517 4.30 5.85 -13.92
N ILE A 518 5.60 5.84 -14.10
CA ILE A 518 6.29 6.70 -15.05
C ILE A 518 6.99 5.82 -16.06
N ILE A 519 6.68 6.01 -17.35
CA ILE A 519 7.51 5.49 -18.43
C ILE A 519 8.73 6.38 -18.46
N THR A 520 9.88 5.80 -18.18
CA THR A 520 11.10 6.56 -17.93
C THR A 520 11.98 6.64 -19.16
N LYS A 521 12.73 7.71 -19.23
CA LYS A 521 13.81 7.85 -20.21
C LYS A 521 15.05 7.14 -19.69
N VAL A 522 15.51 6.11 -20.41
CA VAL A 522 16.80 5.50 -20.14
C VAL A 522 17.90 6.46 -20.58
N THR A 523 18.68 6.96 -19.63
CA THR A 523 19.73 7.94 -19.85
C THR A 523 21.14 7.36 -19.83
N GLY A 524 21.28 6.09 -19.40
CA GLY A 524 22.55 5.39 -19.41
C GLY A 524 22.40 3.90 -19.19
N ILE A 525 23.31 3.14 -19.73
CA ILE A 525 23.46 1.69 -19.59
C ILE A 525 24.89 1.39 -19.17
N SER A 526 25.06 0.49 -18.22
CA SER A 526 26.36 0.01 -17.76
C SER A 526 26.28 -1.41 -17.22
N ASN A 527 27.42 -2.02 -16.89
CA ASN A 527 27.53 -3.34 -16.29
C ASN A 527 26.71 -4.42 -17.02
N VAL A 528 26.74 -4.37 -18.36
CA VAL A 528 26.00 -5.33 -19.18
C VAL A 528 26.62 -6.71 -19.08
N GLN A 529 25.84 -7.70 -18.72
CA GLN A 529 26.22 -9.10 -18.52
C GLN A 529 25.18 -10.01 -19.18
N GLY A 530 25.56 -11.24 -19.50
CA GLY A 530 24.67 -12.24 -20.05
C GLY A 530 25.21 -12.91 -21.30
N ALA A 531 24.35 -13.60 -22.04
CA ALA A 531 24.67 -14.21 -23.30
C ALA A 531 24.48 -13.19 -24.43
N PHE A 532 25.47 -13.05 -25.28
CA PHE A 532 25.50 -12.07 -26.37
C PHE A 532 25.25 -12.69 -27.75
N ASP A 533 25.00 -13.98 -27.82
CA ASP A 533 24.54 -14.67 -29.00
C ASP A 533 23.15 -15.29 -28.82
N THR A 534 22.49 -15.60 -29.92
CA THR A 534 21.13 -16.21 -29.90
C THR A 534 21.10 -17.65 -29.38
N THR A 535 22.28 -18.29 -29.27
CA THR A 535 22.43 -19.67 -28.79
C THR A 535 22.63 -19.74 -27.26
N GLY A 536 22.86 -18.61 -26.63
CA GLY A 536 23.15 -18.53 -25.20
C GLY A 536 24.53 -19.08 -24.81
N LYS A 537 25.40 -19.36 -25.74
CA LYS A 537 26.72 -19.98 -25.52
C LYS A 537 27.81 -18.95 -25.31
N ASP A 538 27.82 -17.88 -26.11
CA ASP A 538 28.82 -16.82 -25.99
C ASP A 538 28.37 -15.76 -24.98
N LYS A 539 28.96 -15.79 -23.80
CA LYS A 539 28.73 -14.82 -22.73
C LYS A 539 29.70 -13.64 -22.75
N LYS A 540 30.61 -13.61 -23.72
CA LYS A 540 31.59 -12.54 -23.82
C LYS A 540 30.98 -11.32 -24.49
N LYS A 541 31.02 -10.19 -23.80
CA LYS A 541 30.58 -8.91 -24.35
C LYS A 541 31.47 -8.52 -25.56
N PRO A 542 30.90 -8.32 -26.75
CA PRO A 542 31.67 -7.89 -27.92
C PRO A 542 32.12 -6.44 -27.75
N ALA A 543 33.30 -6.14 -28.30
CA ALA A 543 33.86 -4.78 -28.32
C ALA A 543 33.10 -3.85 -29.27
N SER A 544 32.52 -4.40 -30.32
CA SER A 544 31.66 -3.71 -31.29
C SER A 544 30.59 -4.68 -31.80
N LEU A 545 29.46 -4.14 -32.18
CA LEU A 545 28.35 -4.89 -32.74
C LEU A 545 28.45 -4.91 -34.28
N SER A 546 28.11 -6.04 -34.84
CA SER A 546 27.89 -6.21 -36.29
C SER A 546 26.44 -6.63 -36.51
N LYS A 547 25.98 -6.60 -37.75
CA LYS A 547 24.64 -7.06 -38.11
C LYS A 547 24.38 -8.47 -37.61
N GLY A 548 23.30 -8.63 -36.86
CA GLY A 548 22.93 -9.91 -36.26
C GLY A 548 22.02 -9.76 -35.03
N GLU A 549 21.63 -10.88 -34.45
CA GLU A 549 20.80 -10.94 -33.27
C GLU A 549 21.64 -11.18 -32.01
N TYR A 550 21.35 -10.43 -30.94
CA TYR A 550 22.12 -10.41 -29.71
C TYR A 550 21.19 -10.46 -28.49
N PHE A 551 21.76 -10.69 -27.30
CA PHE A 551 21.11 -10.49 -25.97
C PHE A 551 20.01 -11.49 -25.63
N THR A 552 20.36 -12.77 -25.52
CA THR A 552 19.38 -13.80 -25.12
C THR A 552 19.11 -13.88 -23.63
N GLU A 553 20.05 -13.51 -22.76
CA GLU A 553 19.94 -13.56 -21.31
C GLU A 553 20.65 -12.36 -20.67
N THR A 554 20.23 -11.17 -21.03
CA THR A 554 20.99 -9.97 -20.68
C THR A 554 20.48 -9.33 -19.39
N LYS A 555 21.44 -8.98 -18.52
CA LYS A 555 21.24 -8.07 -17.39
C LYS A 555 22.05 -6.81 -17.61
N ALA A 556 21.52 -5.69 -17.20
CA ALA A 556 22.19 -4.41 -17.31
C ALA A 556 21.86 -3.51 -16.14
N THR A 557 22.81 -2.66 -15.76
CA THR A 557 22.52 -1.53 -14.88
C THR A 557 22.01 -0.38 -15.74
N VAL A 558 20.76 0.02 -15.52
CA VAL A 558 20.13 1.15 -16.20
C VAL A 558 20.12 2.38 -15.31
N LYS A 559 20.42 3.53 -15.92
CA LYS A 559 20.17 4.84 -15.32
C LYS A 559 18.92 5.41 -15.99
N ILE A 560 17.89 5.62 -15.21
CA ILE A 560 16.60 6.14 -15.68
C ILE A 560 16.31 7.50 -15.06
N GLU A 561 15.75 8.39 -15.85
CA GLU A 561 15.22 9.66 -15.37
C GLU A 561 13.76 9.47 -15.00
N VAL A 562 13.45 9.54 -13.71
CA VAL A 562 12.11 9.28 -13.16
C VAL A 562 11.31 10.56 -12.90
N ASP A 563 12.00 11.70 -12.85
CA ASP A 563 11.46 13.05 -12.79
C ASP A 563 12.54 14.00 -13.34
N PRO A 564 12.25 15.21 -13.80
CA PRO A 564 13.28 16.13 -14.27
C PRO A 564 14.45 16.23 -13.29
N ASP A 565 15.66 15.90 -13.76
CA ASP A 565 16.89 15.82 -12.97
C ASP A 565 16.91 14.82 -11.81
N VAL A 566 15.95 13.91 -11.69
CA VAL A 566 15.94 12.83 -10.69
C VAL A 566 16.20 11.50 -11.39
N PHE A 567 17.26 10.83 -10.95
CA PHE A 567 17.72 9.59 -11.59
C PHE A 567 17.69 8.43 -10.60
N VAL A 568 17.29 7.26 -11.09
CA VAL A 568 17.42 5.97 -10.42
C VAL A 568 18.41 5.12 -11.19
N VAL A 569 19.26 4.41 -10.45
CA VAL A 569 20.20 3.44 -11.03
C VAL A 569 19.86 2.08 -10.45
N THR A 570 19.53 1.14 -11.31
CA THR A 570 19.10 -0.20 -10.86
C THR A 570 19.49 -1.27 -11.89
N GLU A 571 19.67 -2.51 -11.43
CA GLU A 571 19.86 -3.66 -12.30
C GLU A 571 18.51 -4.14 -12.86
N VAL A 572 18.46 -4.42 -14.13
CA VAL A 572 17.28 -4.96 -14.81
C VAL A 572 17.65 -6.17 -15.66
N SER A 573 16.69 -7.08 -15.83
CA SER A 573 16.77 -8.15 -16.82
C SER A 573 16.04 -7.71 -18.08
N VAL A 574 16.70 -7.85 -19.22
CA VAL A 574 16.15 -7.49 -20.54
C VAL A 574 15.42 -8.69 -21.13
N PRO A 575 14.13 -8.61 -21.40
CA PRO A 575 13.34 -9.72 -21.89
C PRO A 575 13.43 -9.87 -23.41
N GLY A 576 14.33 -10.66 -23.90
CA GLY A 576 14.41 -11.02 -25.32
C GLY A 576 15.62 -10.47 -26.04
N ALA A 577 15.74 -10.89 -27.29
CA ALA A 577 16.86 -10.55 -28.19
C ALA A 577 16.65 -9.21 -28.89
N ILE A 578 17.78 -8.58 -29.27
CA ILE A 578 17.81 -7.35 -30.03
C ILE A 578 18.61 -7.63 -31.32
N THR A 579 18.02 -7.28 -32.44
CA THR A 579 18.65 -7.39 -33.76
C THR A 579 19.38 -6.09 -34.08
N ILE A 580 20.64 -6.20 -34.53
CA ILE A 580 21.43 -5.08 -35.05
C ILE A 580 21.30 -5.07 -36.56
N GLU A 581 20.90 -3.92 -37.14
CA GLU A 581 20.72 -3.69 -38.58
C GLU A 581 21.98 -3.22 -39.26
#